data_fd1cc7dad049e08ef03aaec0ceebcef6
#
_entry.id   fd1cc7dad049e08ef03aaec0ceebcef6
#
_cell.length_a   1.000
_cell.length_b   1.000
_cell.length_c   1.000
_cell.angle_alpha   90.00
_cell.angle_beta   90.00
_cell.angle_gamma   90.00
#
_symmetry.space_group_name_H-M   'P 1'
#
loop_
_entity.id
_entity.type
_entity.pdbx_description
1 polymer ?
#
loop_
_entity_poly.entity_id
_entity_poly.type
_entity_poly.pdbx_seq_one_letter_code
_entity_poly.pdbx_strand_id
1 'polypeptide(L)'
;MDNVKVTFPHLGSYCVPLEVLFTAGLGVEYIAPPPITAHTLEIGSRYSPDYVCAPFKYNLGNYIESIEAGANTLVQIGGACRLGYYGELHEQILKDLQYDVRFVNMAKASFSRPLTFYEQLRCINPRLPITRVVKVLPVVLRMVQYIDDTEDYIRKHVGFEKEHGAFDALHKQLLETLRTIITMKALRETMQNFNKRLHAVETTAPNNPLRVGIIGEYYTIMVPFSNHYIEKELARMGAVVDRWMNISNSVLHSYHEVERERIRGYAKFDMGATGMDTIDRALYCARHGYDGIIHVKSFGCTPEMDVIPVLQNISADYKIPIIYLSYDSQTSEVGIQTRLEAFYDMIIMRKSGKETK
;
A
#
# COMPACT_ATOMS: atom_id res chain seq x y z
N MET A 1 22.75 24.56 -12.78
CA MET A 1 22.14 23.41 -12.06
C MET A 1 20.82 23.17 -12.70
N ASP A 2 20.67 22.05 -13.32
CA ASP A 2 19.46 21.70 -14.05
C ASP A 2 18.27 21.68 -13.07
N ASN A 3 17.11 22.15 -13.51
CA ASN A 3 15.90 22.18 -12.72
C ASN A 3 15.55 20.75 -12.31
N VAL A 4 15.59 20.43 -11.00
CA VAL A 4 15.31 19.08 -10.49
C VAL A 4 13.82 18.83 -10.60
N LYS A 5 13.42 17.92 -11.48
CA LYS A 5 12.06 17.44 -11.69
C LYS A 5 11.95 16.03 -11.14
N VAL A 6 11.53 15.94 -9.87
CA VAL A 6 11.54 14.68 -9.12
C VAL A 6 10.23 13.91 -9.32
N THR A 7 10.34 12.60 -9.37
CA THR A 7 9.21 11.68 -9.32
C THR A 7 9.50 10.51 -8.39
N PHE A 8 8.43 9.81 -8.02
CA PHE A 8 8.42 8.58 -7.23
C PHE A 8 7.38 7.65 -7.87
N PRO A 9 7.53 6.32 -7.87
CA PRO A 9 6.53 5.43 -8.45
C PRO A 9 5.16 5.63 -7.83
N HIS A 10 4.11 5.58 -8.65
CA HIS A 10 2.74 5.80 -8.21
C HIS A 10 2.38 4.84 -7.06
N LEU A 11 1.93 5.39 -5.96
CA LEU A 11 1.56 4.66 -4.75
C LEU A 11 0.19 5.13 -4.22
N GLY A 12 -0.83 5.13 -5.09
CA GLY A 12 -2.18 5.53 -4.72
C GLY A 12 -2.26 6.92 -4.08
N SER A 13 -2.99 7.02 -3.01
CA SER A 13 -3.22 8.28 -2.28
C SER A 13 -1.96 8.90 -1.67
N TYR A 14 -0.90 8.10 -1.49
CA TYR A 14 0.37 8.59 -0.93
C TYR A 14 1.15 9.47 -1.90
N CYS A 15 0.76 9.54 -3.17
CA CYS A 15 1.29 10.54 -4.10
C CYS A 15 1.08 11.96 -3.60
N VAL A 16 -0.01 12.22 -2.85
CA VAL A 16 -0.32 13.55 -2.30
C VAL A 16 0.66 14.01 -1.22
N PRO A 17 0.88 13.26 -0.12
CA PRO A 17 1.91 13.63 0.84
C PRO A 17 3.32 13.67 0.26
N LEU A 18 3.64 12.84 -0.74
CA LEU A 18 4.92 12.91 -1.46
C LEU A 18 5.05 14.19 -2.28
N GLU A 19 4.00 14.62 -2.97
CA GLU A 19 3.97 15.91 -3.66
C GLU A 19 4.24 17.06 -2.70
N VAL A 20 3.58 17.09 -1.54
CA VAL A 20 3.81 18.11 -0.50
C VAL A 20 5.24 18.04 0.04
N LEU A 21 5.79 16.83 0.24
CA LEU A 21 7.17 16.66 0.68
C LEU A 21 8.15 17.22 -0.35
N PHE A 22 8.02 16.87 -1.62
CA PHE A 22 8.95 17.30 -2.67
C PHE A 22 8.82 18.79 -2.96
N THR A 23 7.61 19.31 -3.08
CA THR A 23 7.38 20.72 -3.41
C THR A 23 7.63 21.65 -2.22
N ALA A 24 6.84 21.57 -1.17
CA ALA A 24 6.96 22.43 0.00
C ALA A 24 8.14 22.04 0.91
N GLY A 25 8.40 20.76 1.10
CA GLY A 25 9.46 20.23 1.97
C GLY A 25 10.84 20.39 1.36
N LEU A 26 11.06 19.89 0.14
CA LEU A 26 12.37 19.92 -0.52
C LEU A 26 12.56 21.13 -1.44
N GLY A 27 11.49 21.75 -1.91
CA GLY A 27 11.56 22.92 -2.82
C GLY A 27 12.02 22.55 -4.22
N VAL A 28 11.62 21.40 -4.72
CA VAL A 28 11.87 20.93 -6.07
C VAL A 28 10.55 20.78 -6.84
N GLU A 29 10.63 20.76 -8.17
CA GLU A 29 9.48 20.49 -9.02
C GLU A 29 9.12 18.99 -8.90
N TYR A 30 7.85 18.68 -8.67
CA TYR A 30 7.34 17.32 -8.63
C TYR A 30 6.59 16.99 -9.92
N ILE A 31 7.01 15.96 -10.60
CA ILE A 31 6.29 15.37 -11.73
C ILE A 31 5.45 14.23 -11.16
N ALA A 32 4.13 14.40 -11.16
CA ALA A 32 3.22 13.39 -10.69
C ALA A 32 3.32 12.14 -11.59
N PRO A 33 3.58 10.96 -11.01
CA PRO A 33 3.65 9.74 -11.80
C PRO A 33 2.27 9.42 -12.39
N PRO A 34 2.19 8.95 -13.64
CA PRO A 34 0.95 8.47 -14.22
C PRO A 34 0.32 7.36 -13.37
N PRO A 35 -1.02 7.24 -13.35
CA PRO A 35 -1.69 6.10 -12.71
C PRO A 35 -1.22 4.77 -13.32
N ILE A 36 -1.13 3.74 -12.47
CA ILE A 36 -0.75 2.39 -12.92
C ILE A 36 -1.84 1.81 -13.82
N THR A 37 -1.41 1.33 -14.99
CA THR A 37 -2.29 0.75 -16.03
C THR A 37 -1.70 -0.55 -16.60
N ALA A 38 -2.44 -1.19 -17.51
CA ALA A 38 -1.92 -2.33 -18.27
C ALA A 38 -0.68 -1.95 -19.10
N HIS A 39 -0.63 -0.72 -19.62
CA HIS A 39 0.52 -0.20 -20.35
C HIS A 39 1.76 -0.08 -19.46
N THR A 40 1.61 0.42 -18.24
CA THR A 40 2.69 0.44 -17.23
C THR A 40 3.29 -0.96 -17.03
N LEU A 41 2.42 -1.97 -16.87
CA LEU A 41 2.86 -3.35 -16.67
C LEU A 41 3.51 -3.93 -17.93
N GLU A 42 2.99 -3.62 -19.11
CA GLU A 42 3.57 -4.04 -20.39
C GLU A 42 4.99 -3.50 -20.57
N ILE A 43 5.18 -2.18 -20.41
CA ILE A 43 6.51 -1.55 -20.49
C ILE A 43 7.46 -2.18 -19.47
N GLY A 44 7.03 -2.24 -18.22
CA GLY A 44 7.85 -2.78 -17.14
C GLY A 44 8.21 -4.25 -17.36
N SER A 45 7.31 -5.07 -17.89
CA SER A 45 7.56 -6.48 -18.18
C SER A 45 8.53 -6.67 -19.35
N ARG A 46 8.46 -5.79 -20.36
CA ARG A 46 9.33 -5.84 -21.55
C ARG A 46 10.81 -5.71 -21.22
N TYR A 47 11.13 -4.86 -20.22
CA TYR A 47 12.52 -4.52 -19.88
C TYR A 47 12.98 -5.11 -18.55
N SER A 48 12.13 -5.84 -17.86
CA SER A 48 12.47 -6.49 -16.57
C SER A 48 12.97 -7.92 -16.79
N PRO A 49 13.85 -8.42 -15.89
CA PRO A 49 14.12 -9.85 -15.80
C PRO A 49 12.83 -10.65 -15.53
N ASP A 50 12.74 -11.88 -16.06
CA ASP A 50 11.51 -12.69 -15.99
C ASP A 50 11.06 -13.00 -14.55
N TYR A 51 12.00 -13.33 -13.67
CA TYR A 51 11.72 -13.83 -12.32
C TYR A 51 11.74 -12.77 -11.22
N VAL A 52 11.66 -11.48 -11.58
CA VAL A 52 11.41 -10.43 -10.58
C VAL A 52 9.93 -10.40 -10.20
N CYS A 53 9.64 -9.94 -8.99
CA CYS A 53 8.26 -9.78 -8.54
C CYS A 53 7.52 -8.68 -9.32
N ALA A 54 6.19 -8.74 -9.40
CA ALA A 54 5.38 -7.77 -10.13
C ALA A 54 5.61 -6.31 -9.70
N PRO A 55 5.83 -5.96 -8.42
CA PRO A 55 6.18 -4.59 -8.01
C PRO A 55 7.39 -4.01 -8.74
N PHE A 56 8.41 -4.81 -9.04
CA PHE A 56 9.56 -4.36 -9.82
C PHE A 56 9.13 -3.88 -11.21
N LYS A 57 8.30 -4.69 -11.88
CA LYS A 57 7.81 -4.42 -13.25
C LYS A 57 6.95 -3.15 -13.27
N TYR A 58 6.01 -3.03 -12.33
CA TYR A 58 5.19 -1.83 -12.21
C TYR A 58 6.03 -0.56 -11.97
N ASN A 59 7.02 -0.63 -11.08
CA ASN A 59 7.87 0.50 -10.78
C ASN A 59 8.72 0.89 -12.00
N LEU A 60 9.31 -0.08 -12.71
CA LEU A 60 10.10 0.20 -13.91
C LEU A 60 9.26 0.87 -15.01
N GLY A 61 8.08 0.31 -15.30
CA GLY A 61 7.17 0.90 -16.29
C GLY A 61 6.76 2.32 -15.89
N ASN A 62 6.40 2.53 -14.63
CA ASN A 62 5.99 3.84 -14.14
C ASN A 62 7.13 4.86 -14.11
N TYR A 63 8.39 4.45 -13.88
CA TYR A 63 9.55 5.31 -14.05
C TYR A 63 9.69 5.75 -15.51
N ILE A 64 9.56 4.85 -16.47
CA ILE A 64 9.66 5.17 -17.90
C ILE A 64 8.55 6.15 -18.29
N GLU A 65 7.30 5.89 -17.94
CA GLU A 65 6.19 6.81 -18.18
C GLU A 65 6.41 8.19 -17.53
N SER A 66 7.00 8.22 -16.33
CA SER A 66 7.29 9.47 -15.61
C SER A 66 8.44 10.27 -16.26
N ILE A 67 9.44 9.58 -16.84
CA ILE A 67 10.52 10.23 -17.63
C ILE A 67 9.92 10.86 -18.88
N GLU A 68 9.03 10.16 -19.57
CA GLU A 68 8.31 10.67 -20.74
C GLU A 68 7.42 11.87 -20.38
N ALA A 69 6.88 11.92 -19.16
CA ALA A 69 6.17 13.07 -18.62
C ALA A 69 7.09 14.22 -18.17
N GLY A 70 8.42 14.09 -18.31
CA GLY A 70 9.42 15.12 -18.09
C GLY A 70 10.18 15.04 -16.75
N ALA A 71 10.07 13.96 -15.99
CA ALA A 71 10.90 13.73 -14.81
C ALA A 71 12.38 13.50 -15.22
N ASN A 72 13.31 14.09 -14.47
CA ASN A 72 14.75 13.90 -14.66
C ASN A 72 15.46 13.33 -13.41
N THR A 73 14.73 13.21 -12.31
CA THR A 73 15.24 12.67 -11.05
C THR A 73 14.23 11.68 -10.48
N LEU A 74 14.63 10.42 -10.41
CA LEU A 74 13.81 9.33 -9.95
C LEU A 74 14.20 8.98 -8.51
N VAL A 75 13.23 8.79 -7.64
CA VAL A 75 13.46 8.43 -6.24
C VAL A 75 12.89 7.04 -5.96
N GLN A 76 13.67 6.19 -5.34
CA GLN A 76 13.19 4.93 -4.79
C GLN A 76 13.49 4.86 -3.30
N ILE A 77 12.46 4.50 -2.52
CA ILE A 77 12.64 4.13 -1.12
C ILE A 77 12.68 2.60 -1.07
N GLY A 78 13.73 2.06 -0.45
CA GLY A 78 13.92 0.62 -0.36
C GLY A 78 13.04 -0.02 0.70
N GLY A 79 12.92 -1.34 0.63
CA GLY A 79 12.19 -2.17 1.58
C GLY A 79 13.08 -3.18 2.30
N ALA A 80 12.51 -3.91 3.25
CA ALA A 80 13.19 -4.95 4.02
C ALA A 80 13.44 -6.25 3.22
N CYS A 81 13.04 -6.33 1.95
CA CYS A 81 13.24 -7.46 1.05
C CYS A 81 14.15 -7.08 -0.13
N ARG A 82 14.07 -7.82 -1.23
CA ARG A 82 14.79 -7.53 -2.50
C ARG A 82 14.50 -6.13 -3.05
N LEU A 83 13.36 -5.54 -2.70
CA LEU A 83 12.99 -4.18 -3.09
C LEU A 83 14.09 -3.15 -2.70
N GLY A 84 14.84 -3.41 -1.63
CA GLY A 84 15.98 -2.59 -1.22
C GLY A 84 17.11 -2.51 -2.27
N TYR A 85 17.22 -3.51 -3.14
CA TYR A 85 18.22 -3.58 -4.22
C TYR A 85 17.64 -3.29 -5.61
N TYR A 86 16.33 -3.08 -5.71
CA TYR A 86 15.70 -2.83 -7.00
C TYR A 86 16.10 -1.48 -7.59
N GLY A 87 16.49 -0.52 -6.73
CA GLY A 87 16.95 0.78 -7.19
C GLY A 87 18.16 0.68 -8.12
N GLU A 88 19.18 -0.10 -7.73
CA GLU A 88 20.39 -0.31 -8.52
C GLU A 88 20.05 -1.00 -9.85
N LEU A 89 19.16 -1.97 -9.84
CA LEU A 89 18.76 -2.70 -11.05
C LEU A 89 17.90 -1.81 -11.98
N HIS A 90 16.95 -1.03 -11.42
CA HIS A 90 16.19 -0.06 -12.20
C HIS A 90 17.11 0.98 -12.86
N GLU A 91 18.05 1.53 -12.10
CA GLU A 91 19.04 2.50 -12.61
C GLU A 91 19.85 1.91 -13.75
N GLN A 92 20.32 0.66 -13.62
CA GLN A 92 21.09 -0.01 -14.65
C GLN A 92 20.26 -0.22 -15.92
N ILE A 93 19.02 -0.72 -15.79
CA ILE A 93 18.13 -0.92 -16.94
C ILE A 93 17.85 0.40 -17.65
N LEU A 94 17.57 1.47 -16.90
CA LEU A 94 17.31 2.78 -17.49
C LEU A 94 18.53 3.34 -18.25
N LYS A 95 19.76 3.11 -17.72
CA LYS A 95 21.00 3.45 -18.41
C LYS A 95 21.20 2.63 -19.71
N ASP A 96 20.91 1.34 -19.67
CA ASP A 96 21.01 0.48 -20.86
C ASP A 96 20.00 0.90 -21.94
N LEU A 97 18.84 1.43 -21.52
CA LEU A 97 17.84 2.05 -22.39
C LEU A 97 18.20 3.49 -22.81
N GLN A 98 19.38 3.99 -22.42
CA GLN A 98 19.90 5.31 -22.77
C GLN A 98 19.08 6.50 -22.21
N TYR A 99 18.33 6.30 -21.12
CA TYR A 99 17.71 7.41 -20.43
C TYR A 99 18.76 8.18 -19.59
N ASP A 100 18.89 9.49 -19.86
CA ASP A 100 19.75 10.40 -19.09
C ASP A 100 18.96 10.95 -17.89
N VAL A 101 18.88 10.19 -16.83
CA VAL A 101 18.17 10.54 -15.62
C VAL A 101 19.01 10.27 -14.37
N ARG A 102 18.79 11.08 -13.35
CA ARG A 102 19.39 10.87 -12.05
C ARG A 102 18.54 9.91 -11.23
N PHE A 103 19.14 8.85 -10.71
CA PHE A 103 18.47 7.92 -9.81
C PHE A 103 18.94 8.13 -8.36
N VAL A 104 18.00 8.33 -7.42
CA VAL A 104 18.27 8.52 -5.99
C VAL A 104 17.68 7.34 -5.23
N ASN A 105 18.53 6.40 -4.87
CA ASN A 105 18.14 5.25 -4.06
C ASN A 105 18.18 5.59 -2.56
N MET A 106 17.01 5.67 -1.94
CA MET A 106 16.83 5.92 -0.52
C MET A 106 16.56 4.63 0.28
N ALA A 107 17.05 3.47 -0.20
CA ALA A 107 16.82 2.17 0.43
C ALA A 107 17.23 2.09 1.91
N LYS A 108 18.19 2.92 2.32
CA LYS A 108 18.67 3.00 3.71
C LYS A 108 18.03 4.14 4.51
N ALA A 109 17.03 4.82 3.92
CA ALA A 109 16.32 5.88 4.60
C ALA A 109 15.55 5.32 5.81
N SER A 110 15.75 5.90 6.97
CA SER A 110 15.05 5.52 8.19
C SER A 110 14.78 6.74 9.05
N PHE A 111 13.54 6.90 9.47
CA PHE A 111 13.15 7.95 10.41
C PHE A 111 13.81 7.81 11.78
N SER A 112 14.27 6.61 12.14
CA SER A 112 15.04 6.37 13.37
C SER A 112 16.47 6.97 13.32
N ARG A 113 16.95 7.36 12.12
CA ARG A 113 18.26 7.98 11.89
C ARG A 113 18.09 9.33 11.19
N PRO A 114 17.60 10.37 11.88
CA PRO A 114 17.17 11.62 11.26
C PRO A 114 18.28 12.38 10.51
N LEU A 115 19.53 12.30 10.95
CA LEU A 115 20.66 12.90 10.25
C LEU A 115 20.94 12.21 8.91
N THR A 116 21.01 10.88 8.91
CA THR A 116 21.19 10.10 7.68
C THR A 116 20.02 10.31 6.71
N PHE A 117 18.79 10.36 7.23
CA PHE A 117 17.61 10.66 6.43
C PHE A 117 17.71 12.06 5.78
N TYR A 118 18.12 13.08 6.55
CA TYR A 118 18.33 14.43 6.01
C TYR A 118 19.43 14.49 4.96
N GLU A 119 20.54 13.78 5.14
CA GLU A 119 21.60 13.67 4.14
C GLU A 119 21.10 13.05 2.83
N GLN A 120 20.26 12.04 2.92
CA GLN A 120 19.64 11.42 1.74
C GLN A 120 18.67 12.40 1.03
N LEU A 121 17.89 13.18 1.77
CA LEU A 121 17.08 14.25 1.16
C LEU A 121 17.93 15.30 0.44
N ARG A 122 19.13 15.60 0.96
CA ARG A 122 20.10 16.48 0.30
C ARG A 122 20.68 15.87 -1.00
N CYS A 123 20.61 14.56 -1.17
CA CYS A 123 20.89 13.98 -2.48
C CYS A 123 19.88 14.45 -3.54
N ILE A 124 18.66 14.80 -3.21
CA ILE A 124 17.67 15.35 -4.14
C ILE A 124 17.89 16.86 -4.30
N ASN A 125 17.98 17.61 -3.19
CA ASN A 125 18.28 19.03 -3.19
C ASN A 125 19.50 19.35 -2.32
N PRO A 126 20.71 19.54 -2.86
CA PRO A 126 21.92 19.80 -2.09
C PRO A 126 21.87 21.11 -1.24
N ARG A 127 21.02 22.06 -1.64
CA ARG A 127 20.82 23.34 -0.93
C ARG A 127 19.64 23.32 0.05
N LEU A 128 19.11 22.14 0.37
CA LEU A 128 17.96 21.99 1.27
C LEU A 128 18.27 22.54 2.67
N PRO A 129 17.55 23.56 3.15
CA PRO A 129 17.70 24.01 4.52
C PRO A 129 16.94 23.08 5.48
N ILE A 130 17.60 22.67 6.57
CA ILE A 130 17.00 21.77 7.57
C ILE A 130 15.69 22.31 8.16
N THR A 131 15.58 23.63 8.28
CA THR A 131 14.38 24.31 8.80
C THR A 131 13.13 24.02 7.98
N ARG A 132 13.27 23.83 6.67
CA ARG A 132 12.16 23.48 5.78
C ARG A 132 11.69 22.05 6.06
N VAL A 133 12.62 21.11 6.19
CA VAL A 133 12.31 19.70 6.51
C VAL A 133 11.60 19.59 7.86
N VAL A 134 12.14 20.25 8.91
CA VAL A 134 11.55 20.24 10.25
C VAL A 134 10.13 20.82 10.29
N LYS A 135 9.82 21.78 9.42
CA LYS A 135 8.46 22.36 9.33
C LYS A 135 7.48 21.46 8.59
N VAL A 136 7.89 20.85 7.46
CA VAL A 136 6.98 20.16 6.54
C VAL A 136 6.88 18.67 6.85
N LEU A 137 7.97 18.00 7.21
CA LEU A 137 7.96 16.55 7.45
C LEU A 137 6.92 16.08 8.48
N PRO A 138 6.73 16.74 9.65
CA PRO A 138 5.68 16.36 10.59
C PRO A 138 4.27 16.47 10.01
N VAL A 139 4.02 17.46 9.14
CA VAL A 139 2.73 17.63 8.45
C VAL A 139 2.50 16.48 7.48
N VAL A 140 3.51 16.14 6.68
CA VAL A 140 3.47 15.02 5.73
C VAL A 140 3.21 13.69 6.44
N LEU A 141 3.95 13.39 7.51
CA LEU A 141 3.75 12.16 8.28
C LEU A 141 2.35 12.08 8.89
N ARG A 142 1.84 13.20 9.41
CA ARG A 142 0.48 13.24 9.95
C ARG A 142 -0.58 13.15 8.85
N MET A 143 -0.30 13.69 7.66
CA MET A 143 -1.16 13.56 6.48
C MET A 143 -1.29 12.09 6.05
N VAL A 144 -0.17 11.34 6.02
CA VAL A 144 -0.18 9.90 5.75
C VAL A 144 -1.10 9.16 6.73
N GLN A 145 -0.96 9.42 8.04
CA GLN A 145 -1.83 8.80 9.05
C GLN A 145 -3.31 9.10 8.81
N TYR A 146 -3.66 10.36 8.49
CA TYR A 146 -5.04 10.73 8.23
C TYR A 146 -5.61 10.08 6.97
N ILE A 147 -4.80 9.93 5.92
CA ILE A 147 -5.20 9.21 4.71
C ILE A 147 -5.49 7.74 5.08
N ASP A 148 -4.59 7.09 5.81
CA ASP A 148 -4.77 5.70 6.24
C ASP A 148 -6.01 5.49 7.10
N ASP A 149 -6.24 6.37 8.09
CA ASP A 149 -7.43 6.34 8.97
C ASP A 149 -8.72 6.52 8.15
N THR A 150 -8.70 7.45 7.18
CA THR A 150 -9.83 7.73 6.30
C THR A 150 -10.14 6.57 5.38
N GLU A 151 -9.11 6.01 4.73
CA GLU A 151 -9.26 4.85 3.84
C GLU A 151 -9.70 3.61 4.59
N ASP A 152 -9.23 3.41 5.83
CA ASP A 152 -9.69 2.32 6.68
C ASP A 152 -11.17 2.44 7.02
N TYR A 153 -11.63 3.65 7.35
CA TYR A 153 -13.05 3.92 7.55
C TYR A 153 -13.87 3.66 6.29
N ILE A 154 -13.44 4.19 5.15
CA ILE A 154 -14.13 4.00 3.86
C ILE A 154 -14.22 2.51 3.53
N ARG A 155 -13.13 1.77 3.63
CA ARG A 155 -13.07 0.34 3.33
C ARG A 155 -14.10 -0.47 4.12
N LYS A 156 -14.34 -0.10 5.36
CA LYS A 156 -15.31 -0.77 6.24
C LYS A 156 -16.76 -0.42 5.94
N HIS A 157 -17.03 0.69 5.24
CA HIS A 157 -18.37 1.22 5.08
C HIS A 157 -18.85 1.34 3.63
N VAL A 158 -17.94 1.39 2.65
CA VAL A 158 -18.25 1.68 1.24
C VAL A 158 -19.22 0.66 0.60
N GLY A 159 -19.16 -0.60 1.03
CA GLY A 159 -20.10 -1.63 0.55
C GLY A 159 -21.57 -1.42 0.99
N PHE A 160 -21.80 -0.47 1.89
CA PHE A 160 -23.13 -0.23 2.50
C PHE A 160 -23.64 1.19 2.30
N GLU A 161 -22.97 2.01 1.48
CA GLU A 161 -23.41 3.38 1.20
C GLU A 161 -24.78 3.39 0.50
N LYS A 162 -25.67 4.29 0.93
CA LYS A 162 -26.98 4.46 0.29
C LYS A 162 -26.88 5.16 -1.06
N GLU A 163 -26.02 6.17 -1.14
CA GLU A 163 -25.70 6.89 -2.37
C GLU A 163 -24.37 6.38 -2.89
N HIS A 164 -24.39 5.61 -3.97
CA HIS A 164 -23.19 5.02 -4.57
C HIS A 164 -22.19 6.08 -5.01
N GLY A 165 -20.94 5.92 -4.56
CA GLY A 165 -19.83 6.82 -4.88
C GLY A 165 -19.70 8.01 -3.94
N ALA A 166 -20.51 8.10 -2.87
CA ALA A 166 -20.41 9.17 -1.88
C ALA A 166 -19.05 9.17 -1.17
N PHE A 167 -18.56 8.01 -0.76
CA PHE A 167 -17.22 7.88 -0.17
C PHE A 167 -16.11 8.18 -1.16
N ASP A 168 -16.21 7.69 -2.40
CA ASP A 168 -15.22 7.94 -3.45
C ASP A 168 -15.10 9.44 -3.76
N ALA A 169 -16.23 10.15 -3.85
CA ALA A 169 -16.28 11.59 -4.09
C ALA A 169 -15.63 12.38 -2.94
N LEU A 170 -15.93 12.02 -1.69
CA LEU A 170 -15.32 12.65 -0.51
C LEU A 170 -13.82 12.38 -0.44
N HIS A 171 -13.38 11.16 -0.71
CA HIS A 171 -11.98 10.79 -0.72
C HIS A 171 -11.20 11.57 -1.77
N LYS A 172 -11.71 11.64 -2.99
CA LYS A 172 -11.11 12.45 -4.06
C LYS A 172 -10.98 13.91 -3.66
N GLN A 173 -12.04 14.51 -3.11
CA GLN A 173 -12.03 15.90 -2.66
C GLN A 173 -11.03 16.12 -1.49
N LEU A 174 -10.90 15.16 -0.57
CA LEU A 174 -9.90 15.19 0.48
C LEU A 174 -8.50 15.25 -0.10
N LEU A 175 -8.16 14.32 -1.01
CA LEU A 175 -6.83 14.27 -1.61
C LEU A 175 -6.47 15.55 -2.36
N GLU A 176 -7.42 16.13 -3.12
CA GLU A 176 -7.22 17.43 -3.80
C GLU A 176 -6.98 18.57 -2.80
N THR A 177 -7.72 18.59 -1.69
CA THR A 177 -7.54 19.61 -0.64
C THR A 177 -6.18 19.48 0.04
N LEU A 178 -5.74 18.26 0.34
CA LEU A 178 -4.47 18.00 1.04
C LEU A 178 -3.24 18.48 0.28
N ARG A 179 -3.27 18.56 -1.06
CA ARG A 179 -2.15 19.03 -1.91
C ARG A 179 -1.67 20.45 -1.52
N THR A 180 -2.54 21.28 -0.99
CA THR A 180 -2.23 22.67 -0.62
C THR A 180 -1.89 22.85 0.86
N ILE A 181 -2.00 21.80 1.66
CA ILE A 181 -1.81 21.88 3.12
C ILE A 181 -0.35 21.71 3.50
N ILE A 182 0.24 22.75 4.07
CA ILE A 182 1.64 22.79 4.51
C ILE A 182 1.83 23.10 5.99
N THR A 183 0.74 23.26 6.75
CA THR A 183 0.79 23.55 8.18
C THR A 183 -0.06 22.59 9.00
N MET A 184 0.39 22.28 10.20
CA MET A 184 -0.31 21.37 11.11
C MET A 184 -1.69 21.87 11.52
N LYS A 185 -1.86 23.22 11.64
CA LYS A 185 -3.14 23.83 11.97
C LYS A 185 -4.16 23.61 10.85
N ALA A 186 -3.81 23.98 9.62
CA ALA A 186 -4.68 23.78 8.45
C ALA A 186 -5.01 22.29 8.25
N LEU A 187 -4.03 21.39 8.46
CA LEU A 187 -4.27 19.95 8.38
C LEU A 187 -5.34 19.47 9.37
N ARG A 188 -5.23 19.88 10.65
CA ARG A 188 -6.22 19.51 11.69
C ARG A 188 -7.62 20.03 11.36
N GLU A 189 -7.73 21.29 10.94
CA GLU A 189 -9.01 21.92 10.59
C GLU A 189 -9.65 21.17 9.38
N THR A 190 -8.86 20.88 8.36
CA THR A 190 -9.30 20.10 7.20
C THR A 190 -9.81 18.74 7.61
N MET A 191 -9.03 17.98 8.38
CA MET A 191 -9.42 16.62 8.80
C MET A 191 -10.66 16.62 9.70
N GLN A 192 -10.80 17.58 10.61
CA GLN A 192 -12.02 17.71 11.42
C GLN A 192 -13.27 17.92 10.55
N ASN A 193 -13.17 18.74 9.49
CA ASN A 193 -14.27 18.97 8.57
C ASN A 193 -14.59 17.71 7.76
N PHE A 194 -13.57 17.11 7.16
CA PHE A 194 -13.77 15.90 6.35
C PHE A 194 -14.28 14.72 7.18
N ASN A 195 -13.78 14.52 8.41
CA ASN A 195 -14.28 13.47 9.31
C ASN A 195 -15.77 13.65 9.62
N LYS A 196 -16.25 14.88 9.87
CA LYS A 196 -17.69 15.12 10.08
C LYS A 196 -18.50 14.70 8.84
N ARG A 197 -18.04 15.05 7.66
CA ARG A 197 -18.73 14.71 6.39
C ARG A 197 -18.66 13.19 6.12
N LEU A 198 -17.52 12.57 6.39
CA LEU A 198 -17.31 11.12 6.22
C LEU A 198 -18.28 10.31 7.10
N HIS A 199 -18.43 10.68 8.37
CA HIS A 199 -19.36 10.03 9.30
C HIS A 199 -20.84 10.40 9.04
N ALA A 200 -21.12 11.43 8.25
CA ALA A 200 -22.46 11.81 7.85
C ALA A 200 -22.96 11.06 6.59
N VAL A 201 -22.09 10.31 5.90
CA VAL A 201 -22.49 9.45 4.79
C VAL A 201 -23.43 8.37 5.31
N GLU A 202 -24.65 8.34 4.76
CA GLU A 202 -25.63 7.34 5.17
C GLU A 202 -25.28 5.94 4.65
N THR A 203 -25.35 4.96 5.54
CA THR A 203 -25.07 3.55 5.26
C THR A 203 -26.19 2.64 5.73
N THR A 204 -26.34 1.48 5.07
CA THR A 204 -27.34 0.45 5.40
C THR A 204 -26.68 -0.91 5.61
N ALA A 205 -25.73 -0.98 6.54
CA ALA A 205 -25.06 -2.24 6.83
C ALA A 205 -26.05 -3.25 7.49
N PRO A 206 -25.99 -4.54 7.11
CA PRO A 206 -26.72 -5.59 7.80
C PRO A 206 -26.21 -5.77 9.24
N ASN A 207 -27.03 -6.36 10.12
CA ASN A 207 -26.66 -6.55 11.55
C ASN A 207 -25.42 -7.44 11.76
N ASN A 208 -25.12 -8.34 10.82
CA ASN A 208 -23.99 -9.26 10.91
C ASN A 208 -23.32 -9.42 9.54
N PRO A 209 -22.65 -8.37 9.00
CA PRO A 209 -21.98 -8.46 7.72
C PRO A 209 -20.83 -9.47 7.76
N LEU A 210 -20.45 -10.02 6.61
CA LEU A 210 -19.21 -10.80 6.51
C LEU A 210 -17.99 -9.91 6.75
N ARG A 211 -17.08 -10.37 7.58
CA ARG A 211 -15.81 -9.70 7.88
C ARG A 211 -14.65 -10.44 7.25
N VAL A 212 -13.96 -9.81 6.33
CA VAL A 212 -12.83 -10.40 5.59
C VAL A 212 -11.56 -9.60 5.87
N GLY A 213 -10.51 -10.30 6.31
CA GLY A 213 -9.18 -9.71 6.49
C GLY A 213 -8.34 -9.87 5.24
N ILE A 214 -7.67 -8.80 4.78
CA ILE A 214 -6.66 -8.85 3.71
C ILE A 214 -5.28 -8.73 4.33
N ILE A 215 -4.42 -9.71 4.05
CA ILE A 215 -3.03 -9.82 4.52
C ILE A 215 -2.09 -10.10 3.36
N GLY A 216 -0.81 -9.83 3.52
CA GLY A 216 0.22 -10.19 2.53
C GLY A 216 1.20 -9.05 2.18
N GLU A 217 1.62 -8.98 0.92
CA GLU A 217 2.70 -8.12 0.46
C GLU A 217 2.22 -6.69 0.18
N TYR A 218 3.03 -5.71 0.58
CA TYR A 218 2.72 -4.27 0.57
C TYR A 218 2.18 -3.74 -0.75
N TYR A 219 2.99 -3.85 -1.81
CA TYR A 219 2.69 -3.18 -3.07
C TYR A 219 1.39 -3.72 -3.69
N THR A 220 1.30 -5.05 -3.77
CA THR A 220 0.12 -5.69 -4.37
C THR A 220 -1.15 -5.39 -3.57
N ILE A 221 -1.06 -5.29 -2.24
CA ILE A 221 -2.22 -4.91 -1.41
C ILE A 221 -2.58 -3.43 -1.58
N MET A 222 -1.58 -2.52 -1.58
CA MET A 222 -1.83 -1.08 -1.53
C MET A 222 -2.09 -0.43 -2.88
N VAL A 223 -1.76 -1.09 -4.00
CA VAL A 223 -1.99 -0.59 -5.36
C VAL A 223 -3.17 -1.33 -5.98
N PRO A 224 -4.39 -0.76 -6.01
CA PRO A 224 -5.61 -1.46 -6.41
C PRO A 224 -5.55 -2.09 -7.79
N PHE A 225 -4.90 -1.44 -8.77
CA PHE A 225 -4.71 -2.00 -10.10
C PHE A 225 -3.95 -3.34 -10.07
N SER A 226 -2.91 -3.43 -9.25
CA SER A 226 -2.06 -4.63 -9.18
C SER A 226 -2.73 -5.85 -8.57
N ASN A 227 -3.87 -5.67 -7.87
CA ASN A 227 -4.65 -6.74 -7.28
C ASN A 227 -6.07 -6.88 -7.88
N HIS A 228 -6.33 -6.24 -9.02
CA HIS A 228 -7.63 -6.23 -9.68
C HIS A 228 -8.77 -5.73 -8.78
N TYR A 229 -8.50 -4.68 -7.98
CA TYR A 229 -9.48 -3.96 -7.15
C TYR A 229 -10.23 -4.86 -6.15
N ILE A 230 -9.58 -5.87 -5.56
CA ILE A 230 -10.22 -6.87 -4.68
C ILE A 230 -11.02 -6.24 -3.52
N GLU A 231 -10.57 -5.13 -2.94
CA GLU A 231 -11.31 -4.43 -1.87
C GLU A 231 -12.66 -3.92 -2.38
N LYS A 232 -12.69 -3.36 -3.59
CA LYS A 232 -13.90 -2.86 -4.22
C LYS A 232 -14.86 -3.99 -4.57
N GLU A 233 -14.35 -5.11 -5.08
CA GLU A 233 -15.17 -6.28 -5.40
C GLU A 233 -15.78 -6.90 -4.13
N LEU A 234 -15.03 -7.04 -3.06
CA LEU A 234 -15.55 -7.52 -1.77
C LEU A 234 -16.60 -6.57 -1.18
N ALA A 235 -16.38 -5.27 -1.25
CA ALA A 235 -17.35 -4.27 -0.82
C ALA A 235 -18.65 -4.35 -1.63
N ARG A 236 -18.56 -4.52 -2.97
CA ARG A 236 -19.72 -4.73 -3.84
C ARG A 236 -20.53 -5.99 -3.48
N MET A 237 -19.86 -7.04 -3.01
CA MET A 237 -20.51 -8.24 -2.49
C MET A 237 -21.09 -8.06 -1.07
N GLY A 238 -20.89 -6.93 -0.41
CA GLY A 238 -21.41 -6.62 0.92
C GLY A 238 -20.54 -7.14 2.08
N ALA A 239 -19.24 -7.33 1.86
CA ALA A 239 -18.30 -7.65 2.93
C ALA A 239 -17.74 -6.39 3.59
N VAL A 240 -17.51 -6.45 4.91
CA VAL A 240 -16.64 -5.53 5.63
C VAL A 240 -15.20 -5.98 5.42
N VAL A 241 -14.41 -5.14 4.77
CA VAL A 241 -13.00 -5.42 4.49
C VAL A 241 -12.12 -4.75 5.52
N ASP A 242 -11.21 -5.49 6.11
CA ASP A 242 -10.17 -5.00 7.01
C ASP A 242 -8.79 -5.29 6.42
N ARG A 243 -7.99 -4.23 6.32
CA ARG A 243 -6.61 -4.29 5.84
C ARG A 243 -5.71 -3.49 6.78
N TRP A 244 -4.92 -4.19 7.55
CA TRP A 244 -3.95 -3.54 8.44
C TRP A 244 -2.77 -2.94 7.67
N MET A 245 -2.40 -3.54 6.54
CA MET A 245 -1.26 -3.13 5.74
C MET A 245 -1.49 -1.75 5.10
N ASN A 246 -0.76 -0.76 5.58
CA ASN A 246 -0.71 0.61 5.09
C ASN A 246 0.63 1.25 5.49
N ILE A 247 0.92 2.47 5.06
CA ILE A 247 2.21 3.13 5.35
C ILE A 247 2.33 3.48 6.84
N SER A 248 1.26 3.92 7.49
CA SER A 248 1.31 4.26 8.93
C SER A 248 1.68 3.06 9.78
N ASN A 249 1.00 1.94 9.57
CA ASN A 249 1.24 0.72 10.33
C ASN A 249 2.59 0.08 10.02
N SER A 250 3.01 0.15 8.77
CA SER A 250 4.17 -0.59 8.29
C SER A 250 5.48 0.16 8.42
N VAL A 251 5.45 1.50 8.30
CA VAL A 251 6.65 2.36 8.30
C VAL A 251 6.78 3.16 9.58
N LEU A 252 5.65 3.61 10.15
CA LEU A 252 5.66 4.46 11.34
C LEU A 252 5.55 3.66 12.64
N HIS A 253 4.99 2.45 12.60
CA HIS A 253 4.99 1.53 13.74
C HIS A 253 6.07 0.49 13.55
N SER A 254 7.06 0.48 14.42
CA SER A 254 8.07 -0.58 14.45
C SER A 254 7.43 -1.88 14.97
N TYR A 255 7.74 -3.00 14.32
CA TYR A 255 7.37 -4.32 14.81
C TYR A 255 8.02 -4.56 16.19
N HIS A 256 7.21 -4.69 17.24
CA HIS A 256 7.70 -4.79 18.61
C HIS A 256 7.91 -6.24 19.06
N GLU A 257 8.75 -6.42 20.07
CA GLU A 257 9.05 -7.73 20.67
C GLU A 257 7.79 -8.44 21.20
N VAL A 258 6.80 -7.68 21.65
CA VAL A 258 5.48 -8.18 22.09
C VAL A 258 4.73 -8.90 20.96
N GLU A 259 4.83 -8.41 19.74
CA GLU A 259 4.20 -9.01 18.56
C GLU A 259 4.92 -10.29 18.15
N ARG A 260 6.24 -10.31 18.23
CA ARG A 260 7.05 -11.53 18.02
C ARG A 260 6.69 -12.62 19.01
N GLU A 261 6.52 -12.29 20.28
CA GLU A 261 6.12 -13.27 21.30
C GLU A 261 4.74 -13.85 21.04
N ARG A 262 3.79 -13.03 20.57
CA ARG A 262 2.42 -13.44 20.24
C ARG A 262 2.36 -14.51 19.14
N ILE A 263 3.28 -14.47 18.18
CA ILE A 263 3.33 -15.41 17.05
C ILE A 263 4.36 -16.52 17.19
N ARG A 264 5.13 -16.55 18.29
CA ARG A 264 6.24 -17.47 18.53
C ARG A 264 5.87 -18.95 18.43
N GLY A 265 4.61 -19.28 18.76
CA GLY A 265 4.07 -20.64 18.61
C GLY A 265 3.99 -21.12 17.16
N TYR A 266 3.89 -20.18 16.20
CA TYR A 266 3.76 -20.46 14.77
C TYR A 266 5.03 -20.16 13.97
N ALA A 267 5.76 -19.10 14.34
CA ALA A 267 6.99 -18.70 13.67
C ALA A 267 8.13 -18.52 14.69
N LYS A 268 9.08 -19.45 14.69
CA LYS A 268 10.28 -19.40 15.55
C LYS A 268 11.33 -18.46 14.99
N PHE A 269 11.38 -18.29 13.69
CA PHE A 269 12.36 -17.51 12.96
C PHE A 269 11.66 -16.36 12.22
N ASP A 270 12.42 -15.29 11.99
CA ASP A 270 11.95 -14.16 11.19
C ASP A 270 11.89 -14.56 9.71
N MET A 271 10.70 -14.42 9.12
CA MET A 271 10.46 -14.71 7.70
C MET A 271 10.85 -13.54 6.78
N GLY A 272 11.28 -12.43 7.35
CA GLY A 272 11.67 -11.21 6.65
C GLY A 272 10.49 -10.40 6.11
N ALA A 273 10.78 -9.16 5.76
CA ALA A 273 9.85 -8.19 5.18
C ALA A 273 8.46 -8.21 5.83
N THR A 274 7.41 -8.49 5.03
CA THR A 274 6.02 -8.52 5.48
C THR A 274 5.59 -9.83 6.13
N GLY A 275 6.43 -10.87 6.10
CA GLY A 275 6.03 -12.21 6.52
C GLY A 275 5.57 -12.31 7.97
N MET A 276 6.26 -11.63 8.89
CA MET A 276 5.89 -11.63 10.31
C MET A 276 4.58 -10.88 10.56
N ASP A 277 4.39 -9.74 9.88
CA ASP A 277 3.14 -8.98 9.95
C ASP A 277 1.97 -9.81 9.40
N THR A 278 2.18 -10.52 8.30
CA THR A 278 1.19 -11.41 7.70
C THR A 278 0.74 -12.50 8.67
N ILE A 279 1.68 -13.16 9.37
CA ILE A 279 1.34 -14.17 10.39
C ILE A 279 0.58 -13.56 11.56
N ASP A 280 1.03 -12.41 12.07
CA ASP A 280 0.38 -11.72 13.19
C ASP A 280 -1.04 -11.31 12.83
N ARG A 281 -1.25 -10.75 11.64
CA ARG A 281 -2.58 -10.32 11.19
C ARG A 281 -3.50 -11.50 10.89
N ALA A 282 -2.98 -12.62 10.40
CA ALA A 282 -3.76 -13.85 10.28
C ALA A 282 -4.26 -14.33 11.64
N LEU A 283 -3.40 -14.37 12.66
CA LEU A 283 -3.78 -14.72 14.02
C LEU A 283 -4.77 -13.73 14.63
N TYR A 284 -4.58 -12.43 14.37
CA TYR A 284 -5.53 -11.41 14.79
C TYR A 284 -6.93 -11.68 14.22
N CYS A 285 -7.03 -11.86 12.91
CA CYS A 285 -8.30 -12.17 12.25
C CYS A 285 -8.94 -13.45 12.82
N ALA A 286 -8.14 -14.51 12.97
CA ALA A 286 -8.60 -15.79 13.49
C ALA A 286 -9.18 -15.69 14.91
N ARG A 287 -8.64 -14.81 15.76
CA ARG A 287 -9.06 -14.63 17.17
C ARG A 287 -10.19 -13.62 17.36
N HIS A 288 -10.43 -12.73 16.38
CA HIS A 288 -11.37 -11.62 16.50
C HIS A 288 -12.64 -11.78 15.64
N GLY A 289 -12.99 -13.03 15.30
CA GLY A 289 -14.28 -13.33 14.68
C GLY A 289 -14.40 -12.89 13.23
N TYR A 290 -13.31 -12.93 12.46
CA TYR A 290 -13.37 -12.77 11.01
C TYR A 290 -13.93 -14.04 10.37
N ASP A 291 -14.68 -13.87 9.29
CA ASP A 291 -15.30 -14.99 8.57
C ASP A 291 -14.35 -15.65 7.57
N GLY A 292 -13.34 -14.89 7.09
CA GLY A 292 -12.32 -15.39 6.18
C GLY A 292 -11.13 -14.45 6.04
N ILE A 293 -10.06 -14.96 5.44
CA ILE A 293 -8.82 -14.21 5.19
C ILE A 293 -8.44 -14.36 3.71
N ILE A 294 -8.00 -13.28 3.10
CA ILE A 294 -7.42 -13.26 1.76
C ILE A 294 -5.94 -12.92 1.88
N HIS A 295 -5.10 -13.89 1.52
CA HIS A 295 -3.66 -13.70 1.43
C HIS A 295 -3.27 -13.27 0.01
N VAL A 296 -2.74 -12.06 -0.11
CA VAL A 296 -2.39 -11.40 -1.37
C VAL A 296 -0.89 -11.26 -1.51
N LYS A 297 -0.33 -11.75 -2.59
CA LYS A 297 1.10 -11.61 -2.85
C LYS A 297 1.43 -11.51 -4.33
N SER A 298 2.57 -10.89 -4.63
CA SER A 298 3.21 -11.06 -5.93
C SER A 298 3.78 -12.48 -6.06
N PHE A 299 3.75 -13.06 -7.26
CA PHE A 299 4.24 -14.41 -7.54
C PHE A 299 5.68 -14.63 -7.04
N GLY A 300 6.59 -13.71 -7.26
CA GLY A 300 8.00 -13.80 -6.85
C GLY A 300 8.30 -13.35 -5.40
N CYS A 301 7.30 -13.12 -4.55
CA CYS A 301 7.52 -12.66 -3.17
C CYS A 301 7.92 -13.83 -2.26
N THR A 302 9.21 -13.95 -1.96
CA THR A 302 9.77 -15.02 -1.11
C THR A 302 9.21 -14.99 0.32
N PRO A 303 9.20 -13.85 1.06
CA PRO A 303 8.66 -13.82 2.42
C PRO A 303 7.21 -14.31 2.49
N GLU A 304 6.38 -13.93 1.51
CA GLU A 304 4.97 -14.34 1.46
C GLU A 304 4.78 -15.79 0.97
N MET A 305 5.78 -16.38 0.33
CA MET A 305 5.79 -17.83 0.06
C MET A 305 6.11 -18.61 1.33
N ASP A 306 7.08 -18.15 2.09
CA ASP A 306 7.57 -18.83 3.30
C ASP A 306 6.51 -18.87 4.42
N VAL A 307 5.59 -17.90 4.47
CA VAL A 307 4.51 -17.88 5.47
C VAL A 307 3.34 -18.82 5.15
N ILE A 308 3.18 -19.28 3.91
CA ILE A 308 2.02 -20.11 3.51
C ILE A 308 1.83 -21.33 4.40
N PRO A 309 2.85 -22.15 4.72
CA PRO A 309 2.67 -23.29 5.63
C PRO A 309 2.22 -22.88 7.04
N VAL A 310 2.68 -21.72 7.52
CA VAL A 310 2.26 -21.18 8.81
C VAL A 310 0.79 -20.75 8.78
N LEU A 311 0.38 -20.07 7.70
CA LEU A 311 -1.03 -19.68 7.51
C LEU A 311 -1.96 -20.89 7.40
N GLN A 312 -1.51 -21.99 6.78
CA GLN A 312 -2.26 -23.26 6.73
C GLN A 312 -2.48 -23.83 8.13
N ASN A 313 -1.46 -23.80 9.01
CA ASN A 313 -1.59 -24.24 10.39
C ASN A 313 -2.59 -23.35 11.15
N ILE A 314 -2.50 -22.02 11.01
CA ILE A 314 -3.46 -21.09 11.63
C ILE A 314 -4.89 -21.36 11.12
N SER A 315 -5.05 -21.57 9.80
CA SER A 315 -6.34 -21.92 9.22
C SER A 315 -6.95 -23.20 9.81
N ALA A 316 -6.12 -24.23 10.00
CA ALA A 316 -6.54 -25.51 10.57
C ALA A 316 -6.92 -25.39 12.04
N ASP A 317 -6.07 -24.72 12.87
CA ASP A 317 -6.26 -24.60 14.32
C ASP A 317 -7.50 -23.78 14.67
N TYR A 318 -7.70 -22.66 13.97
CA TYR A 318 -8.83 -21.75 14.22
C TYR A 318 -10.04 -22.02 13.32
N LYS A 319 -9.92 -22.96 12.37
CA LYS A 319 -10.96 -23.27 11.40
C LYS A 319 -11.41 -22.02 10.63
N ILE A 320 -10.52 -21.11 10.34
CA ILE A 320 -10.78 -19.92 9.53
C ILE A 320 -10.33 -20.17 8.09
N PRO A 321 -11.20 -20.01 7.07
CA PRO A 321 -10.79 -20.18 5.68
C PRO A 321 -9.83 -19.09 5.24
N ILE A 322 -8.79 -19.50 4.52
CA ILE A 322 -7.82 -18.60 3.90
C ILE A 322 -7.74 -18.92 2.41
N ILE A 323 -7.97 -17.91 1.56
CA ILE A 323 -7.68 -18.01 0.12
C ILE A 323 -6.34 -17.36 -0.18
N TYR A 324 -5.55 -17.99 -1.07
CA TYR A 324 -4.24 -17.50 -1.49
C TYR A 324 -4.31 -16.98 -2.91
N LEU A 325 -4.08 -15.68 -3.10
CA LEU A 325 -4.08 -15.03 -4.40
C LEU A 325 -2.67 -14.56 -4.74
N SER A 326 -2.12 -15.11 -5.83
CA SER A 326 -0.82 -14.72 -6.37
C SER A 326 -1.02 -13.92 -7.65
N TYR A 327 -0.33 -12.80 -7.76
CA TYR A 327 -0.43 -11.86 -8.87
C TYR A 327 0.90 -11.76 -9.61
N ASP A 328 0.82 -11.79 -10.93
CA ASP A 328 1.93 -11.53 -11.84
C ASP A 328 1.43 -10.79 -13.10
N SER A 329 2.28 -10.65 -14.10
CA SER A 329 1.93 -9.98 -15.34
C SER A 329 0.94 -10.75 -16.24
N GLN A 330 0.63 -12.00 -15.90
CA GLN A 330 -0.30 -12.86 -16.65
C GLN A 330 -1.57 -13.16 -15.88
N THR A 331 -1.73 -12.62 -14.68
CA THR A 331 -2.90 -12.89 -13.83
C THR A 331 -4.17 -12.34 -14.47
N SER A 332 -5.14 -13.20 -14.69
CA SER A 332 -6.44 -12.81 -15.27
C SER A 332 -7.36 -12.21 -14.22
N GLU A 333 -7.91 -11.04 -14.50
CA GLU A 333 -8.93 -10.37 -13.68
C GLU A 333 -10.15 -11.29 -13.47
N VAL A 334 -10.67 -11.90 -14.55
CA VAL A 334 -11.82 -12.82 -14.48
C VAL A 334 -11.53 -14.03 -13.60
N GLY A 335 -10.30 -14.57 -13.69
CA GLY A 335 -9.87 -15.68 -12.83
C GLY A 335 -9.83 -15.32 -11.35
N ILE A 336 -9.40 -14.11 -11.02
CA ILE A 336 -9.41 -13.60 -9.63
C ILE A 336 -10.84 -13.38 -9.15
N GLN A 337 -11.69 -12.74 -9.96
CA GLN A 337 -13.08 -12.48 -9.62
C GLN A 337 -13.84 -13.79 -9.33
N THR A 338 -13.75 -14.79 -10.19
CA THR A 338 -14.39 -16.11 -9.97
C THR A 338 -13.95 -16.76 -8.66
N ARG A 339 -12.66 -16.66 -8.32
CA ARG A 339 -12.13 -17.21 -7.07
C ARG A 339 -12.62 -16.43 -5.84
N LEU A 340 -12.75 -15.10 -5.94
CA LEU A 340 -13.30 -14.27 -4.87
C LEU A 340 -14.78 -14.57 -4.63
N GLU A 341 -15.58 -14.70 -5.69
CA GLU A 341 -17.00 -15.06 -5.61
C GLU A 341 -17.18 -16.45 -4.95
N ALA A 342 -16.43 -17.46 -5.41
CA ALA A 342 -16.48 -18.79 -4.82
C ALA A 342 -16.05 -18.80 -3.34
N PHE A 343 -15.05 -18.01 -2.98
CA PHE A 343 -14.62 -17.85 -1.59
C PHE A 343 -15.69 -17.17 -0.74
N TYR A 344 -16.30 -16.11 -1.26
CA TYR A 344 -17.37 -15.38 -0.62
C TYR A 344 -18.58 -16.29 -0.35
N ASP A 345 -19.05 -17.05 -1.33
CA ASP A 345 -20.14 -17.99 -1.18
C ASP A 345 -19.84 -19.08 -0.15
N MET A 346 -18.62 -19.60 -0.15
CA MET A 346 -18.18 -20.57 0.85
C MET A 346 -18.26 -20.02 2.28
N ILE A 347 -17.82 -18.79 2.53
CA ILE A 347 -17.88 -18.21 3.87
C ILE A 347 -19.30 -17.86 4.30
N ILE A 348 -20.19 -17.46 3.38
CA ILE A 348 -21.65 -17.31 3.66
C ILE A 348 -22.23 -18.62 4.13
N MET A 349 -22.05 -19.70 3.36
CA MET A 349 -22.60 -21.03 3.73
C MET A 349 -22.09 -21.50 5.10
N ARG A 350 -20.83 -21.23 5.42
CA ARG A 350 -20.26 -21.57 6.74
C ARG A 350 -20.86 -20.75 7.86
N LYS A 351 -21.10 -19.46 7.64
CA LYS A 351 -21.70 -18.57 8.63
C LYS A 351 -23.15 -18.98 8.91
N SER A 352 -23.93 -19.20 7.88
CA SER A 352 -25.32 -19.67 7.99
C SER A 352 -25.43 -21.04 8.67
N GLY A 353 -24.54 -21.99 8.36
CA GLY A 353 -24.50 -23.29 9.02
C GLY A 353 -24.06 -23.29 10.49
N LYS A 354 -23.45 -22.21 10.98
CA LYS A 354 -23.13 -22.00 12.41
C LYS A 354 -24.31 -21.42 13.20
N GLU A 355 -25.14 -20.61 12.54
CA GLU A 355 -26.34 -20.01 13.16
C GLU A 355 -27.48 -21.03 13.34
N THR A 356 -27.42 -22.17 12.63
CA THR A 356 -28.45 -23.23 12.68
C THR A 356 -28.12 -24.34 13.69
N LYS A 357 -26.98 -24.30 14.35
CA LYS A 357 -26.54 -25.24 15.41
C LYS A 357 -26.46 -24.55 16.77
#